data_9ba08a7745d777346a35564f09509c48
#
_entry.id   9ba08a7745d777346a35564f09509c48
#
_cell.length_a   1.000
_cell.length_b   1.000
_cell.length_c   1.000
_cell.angle_alpha   90.00
_cell.angle_beta   90.00
_cell.angle_gamma   90.00
#
_symmetry.space_group_name_H-M   'P 1'
#
loop_
_entity.id
_entity.type
_entity.pdbx_description
1 polymer ?
#
loop_
_entity_poly.entity_id
_entity_poly.type
_entity_poly.pdbx_seq_one_letter_code
_entity_poly.pdbx_strand_id
1 'polypeptide(L)'
;VLLVGALLAVWLCRPKHRVPQGSDRFSGAHAYWVVTHWLDILAVRLTSLTQRGSLPFYLAVILIVTTVTIGGTLLVSGDWPSTIVWATSPVQIPIAIVMIIAAVAALRAPTRFQAVVLVGVTGYGMAAIFALHGAPDLALTQALVETITLIAFVLVIRRLPQRISARSSRKVRIVRALIGVGVGLSLGGAAVIALGARVAEPISLKLPELAVNGGHGYNVVNVMLVDIRGWDTLGELSVILAAATGVASLVFRSTRGDNLPKLSRQAARSRVHEHLLRVADPNDSTERGTWLLAGRHLAPERRSIILEVVVRLIFHALILLSIYLLLTGHNTPGGGFA
;
A
#
# COMPACT_ATOMS: atom_id res chain seq x y z
N VAL A 1 43.81 35.17 -12.72
CA VAL A 1 43.53 33.81 -12.20
C VAL A 1 44.02 32.76 -13.18
N LEU A 2 43.68 32.83 -14.52
CA LEU A 2 44.05 31.82 -15.52
C LEU A 2 45.58 31.75 -15.75
N LEU A 3 46.28 32.89 -15.77
CA LEU A 3 47.75 32.94 -15.94
C LEU A 3 48.48 32.35 -14.72
N VAL A 4 48.00 32.63 -13.51
CA VAL A 4 48.57 32.08 -12.27
C VAL A 4 48.32 30.57 -12.17
N GLY A 5 47.14 30.13 -12.58
CA GLY A 5 46.78 28.70 -12.66
C GLY A 5 47.64 27.94 -13.68
N ALA A 6 47.87 28.52 -14.86
CA ALA A 6 48.72 27.95 -15.92
C ALA A 6 50.21 27.88 -15.47
N LEU A 7 50.73 28.91 -14.81
CA LEU A 7 52.10 28.93 -14.27
C LEU A 7 52.29 27.92 -13.14
N LEU A 8 51.30 27.78 -12.24
CA LEU A 8 51.26 26.76 -11.21
C LEU A 8 51.21 25.33 -11.80
N ALA A 9 50.38 25.13 -12.81
CA ALA A 9 50.29 23.84 -13.49
C ALA A 9 51.62 23.46 -14.19
N VAL A 10 52.24 24.40 -14.89
CA VAL A 10 53.57 24.18 -15.52
C VAL A 10 54.64 23.90 -14.47
N TRP A 11 54.60 24.60 -13.33
CA TRP A 11 55.54 24.39 -12.25
C TRP A 11 55.32 23.04 -11.52
N LEU A 12 54.11 22.64 -11.29
CA LEU A 12 53.72 21.35 -10.68
C LEU A 12 53.92 20.17 -11.64
N CYS A 13 53.71 20.37 -12.95
CA CYS A 13 53.84 19.33 -13.98
C CYS A 13 55.22 19.19 -14.58
N ARG A 14 56.24 19.91 -14.07
CA ARG A 14 57.63 19.67 -14.53
C ARG A 14 58.02 18.22 -14.26
N PRO A 15 58.37 17.41 -15.28
CA PRO A 15 58.74 16.01 -15.10
C PRO A 15 60.05 15.98 -14.32
N LYS A 16 60.00 15.78 -13.00
CA LYS A 16 61.14 15.36 -12.23
C LYS A 16 61.43 13.91 -12.56
N HIS A 17 62.29 13.71 -13.56
CA HIS A 17 62.94 12.42 -13.79
C HIS A 17 63.81 12.06 -12.57
N ARG A 18 63.16 11.48 -11.60
CA ARG A 18 63.72 10.54 -10.58
C ARG A 18 62.53 10.07 -9.76
N VAL A 19 62.12 8.87 -10.00
CA VAL A 19 61.22 8.16 -9.07
C VAL A 19 62.04 7.86 -7.82
N PRO A 20 61.82 8.53 -6.69
CA PRO A 20 62.40 8.08 -5.42
C PRO A 20 61.55 6.86 -4.99
N GLN A 21 62.16 5.68 -4.98
CA GLN A 21 61.69 4.56 -4.19
C GLN A 21 61.86 4.91 -2.71
N GLY A 22 60.94 5.61 -2.11
CA GLY A 22 61.00 5.95 -0.71
C GLY A 22 59.74 6.64 -0.21
N SER A 23 58.92 5.91 0.54
CA SER A 23 57.83 6.35 1.44
C SER A 23 56.77 7.27 0.84
N ASP A 24 55.94 6.72 -0.03
CA ASP A 24 54.73 7.36 -0.55
C ASP A 24 53.63 7.52 0.50
N ARG A 25 53.93 7.40 1.78
CA ARG A 25 52.93 7.50 2.89
C ARG A 25 52.31 8.91 3.05
N PHE A 26 52.93 9.94 2.47
CA PHE A 26 52.45 11.34 2.53
C PHE A 26 52.21 11.97 1.16
N SER A 27 51.93 11.21 0.10
CA SER A 27 51.57 11.79 -1.18
C SER A 27 50.08 12.17 -1.18
N GLY A 28 49.74 13.28 -1.84
CA GLY A 28 48.35 13.72 -2.04
C GLY A 28 47.46 12.64 -2.68
N ALA A 29 48.09 11.82 -3.56
CA ALA A 29 47.41 10.66 -4.14
C ALA A 29 47.07 9.60 -3.11
N HIS A 30 47.95 9.32 -2.13
CA HIS A 30 47.66 8.39 -1.05
C HIS A 30 46.58 8.91 -0.10
N ALA A 31 46.62 10.20 0.24
CA ALA A 31 45.56 10.83 1.05
C ALA A 31 44.18 10.75 0.36
N TYR A 32 44.12 11.07 -0.94
CA TYR A 32 42.89 10.93 -1.73
C TYR A 32 42.37 9.49 -1.74
N TRP A 33 43.25 8.51 -1.97
CA TRP A 33 42.88 7.10 -1.99
C TRP A 33 42.36 6.62 -0.62
N VAL A 34 43.01 7.03 0.47
CA VAL A 34 42.56 6.71 1.83
C VAL A 34 41.19 7.28 2.12
N VAL A 35 40.94 8.55 1.78
CA VAL A 35 39.65 9.21 2.01
C VAL A 35 38.55 8.52 1.19
N THR A 36 38.77 8.26 -0.09
CA THR A 36 37.77 7.58 -0.94
C THR A 36 37.49 6.16 -0.47
N HIS A 37 38.53 5.43 -0.04
CA HIS A 37 38.39 4.08 0.50
C HIS A 37 37.57 4.07 1.81
N TRP A 38 37.83 5.03 2.70
CA TRP A 38 37.04 5.19 3.92
C TRP A 38 35.59 5.56 3.63
N LEU A 39 35.33 6.43 2.66
CA LEU A 39 33.98 6.76 2.22
C LEU A 39 33.25 5.55 1.67
N ASP A 40 33.92 4.72 0.87
CA ASP A 40 33.37 3.47 0.35
C ASP A 40 33.01 2.50 1.48
N ILE A 41 33.93 2.28 2.43
CA ILE A 41 33.69 1.42 3.58
C ILE A 41 32.50 1.95 4.42
N LEU A 42 32.45 3.25 4.64
CA LEU A 42 31.39 3.88 5.40
C LEU A 42 30.04 3.74 4.66
N ALA A 43 30.03 4.01 3.35
CA ALA A 43 28.86 3.87 2.50
C ALA A 43 28.34 2.42 2.51
N VAL A 44 29.21 1.44 2.32
CA VAL A 44 28.85 0.01 2.35
C VAL A 44 28.31 -0.39 3.72
N ARG A 45 28.96 0.03 4.82
CA ARG A 45 28.50 -0.27 6.19
C ARG A 45 27.14 0.37 6.47
N LEU A 46 26.98 1.65 6.14
CA LEU A 46 25.72 2.37 6.35
C LEU A 46 24.59 1.74 5.53
N THR A 47 24.84 1.45 4.26
CA THR A 47 23.87 0.80 3.39
C THR A 47 23.53 -0.61 3.88
N SER A 48 24.50 -1.39 4.32
CA SER A 48 24.24 -2.75 4.84
C SER A 48 23.46 -2.75 6.15
N LEU A 49 23.58 -1.70 6.96
CA LEU A 49 22.80 -1.53 8.19
C LEU A 49 21.37 -1.06 7.91
N THR A 50 21.20 -0.14 6.97
CA THR A 50 19.91 0.49 6.68
C THR A 50 19.10 -0.25 5.62
N GLN A 51 19.76 -0.82 4.61
CA GLN A 51 19.12 -1.47 3.47
C GLN A 51 19.40 -2.98 3.45
N ARG A 52 18.94 -3.68 4.49
CA ARG A 52 19.16 -5.14 4.62
C ARG A 52 18.40 -5.99 3.61
N GLY A 53 17.54 -5.42 2.78
CA GLY A 53 16.71 -6.17 1.80
C GLY A 53 15.71 -7.14 2.44
N SER A 54 15.47 -7.03 3.74
CA SER A 54 14.59 -7.93 4.50
C SER A 54 13.30 -7.22 4.88
N LEU A 55 12.18 -7.60 4.26
CA LEU A 55 10.86 -7.08 4.59
C LEU A 55 10.52 -7.20 6.09
N PRO A 56 10.77 -8.35 6.77
CA PRO A 56 10.53 -8.44 8.21
C PRO A 56 11.34 -7.44 9.05
N PHE A 57 12.55 -7.10 8.61
CA PHE A 57 13.37 -6.10 9.29
C PHE A 57 12.77 -4.69 9.14
N TYR A 58 12.38 -4.31 7.93
CA TYR A 58 11.76 -2.99 7.69
C TYR A 58 10.45 -2.84 8.46
N LEU A 59 9.60 -3.86 8.44
CA LEU A 59 8.37 -3.86 9.23
C LEU A 59 8.66 -3.72 10.73
N ALA A 60 9.66 -4.43 11.26
CA ALA A 60 10.05 -4.32 12.66
C ALA A 60 10.50 -2.89 13.01
N VAL A 61 11.32 -2.26 12.16
CA VAL A 61 11.77 -0.87 12.38
C VAL A 61 10.60 0.09 12.37
N ILE A 62 9.71 0.01 11.38
CA ILE A 62 8.51 0.86 11.31
C ILE A 62 7.67 0.71 12.57
N LEU A 63 7.37 -0.53 12.98
CA LEU A 63 6.52 -0.81 14.13
C LEU A 63 7.18 -0.37 15.45
N ILE A 64 8.49 -0.54 15.59
CA ILE A 64 9.24 -0.06 16.77
C ILE A 64 9.22 1.48 16.83
N VAL A 65 9.48 2.16 15.72
CA VAL A 65 9.43 3.63 15.66
C VAL A 65 8.02 4.11 16.01
N THR A 66 6.97 3.50 15.46
CA THR A 66 5.57 3.83 15.80
C THR A 66 5.31 3.64 17.30
N THR A 67 5.77 2.53 17.88
CA THR A 67 5.61 2.25 19.32
C THR A 67 6.34 3.28 20.17
N VAL A 68 7.57 3.61 19.81
CA VAL A 68 8.40 4.55 20.59
C VAL A 68 7.86 5.98 20.48
N THR A 69 7.46 6.42 19.30
CA THR A 69 6.93 7.78 19.11
C THR A 69 5.57 7.93 19.79
N ILE A 70 4.60 7.10 19.47
CA ILE A 70 3.25 7.19 20.04
C ILE A 70 3.28 6.82 21.53
N GLY A 71 3.85 5.67 21.88
CA GLY A 71 3.92 5.23 23.28
C GLY A 71 4.74 6.17 24.16
N GLY A 72 5.85 6.71 23.65
CA GLY A 72 6.65 7.72 24.36
C GLY A 72 5.85 9.00 24.62
N THR A 73 5.12 9.51 23.62
CA THR A 73 4.27 10.69 23.78
C THR A 73 3.18 10.43 24.83
N LEU A 74 2.53 9.25 24.79
CA LEU A 74 1.49 8.89 25.78
C LEU A 74 2.01 8.84 27.22
N LEU A 75 3.25 8.40 27.40
CA LEU A 75 3.87 8.34 28.73
C LEU A 75 4.23 9.72 29.26
N VAL A 76 4.56 10.66 28.37
CA VAL A 76 4.98 12.02 28.75
C VAL A 76 3.80 12.96 28.92
N SER A 77 2.75 12.84 28.10
CA SER A 77 1.60 13.76 28.11
C SER A 77 0.78 13.68 29.40
N GLY A 78 0.65 12.51 30.00
CA GLY A 78 -0.10 12.33 31.25
C GLY A 78 -1.61 12.59 31.19
N ASP A 79 -2.15 12.97 30.02
CA ASP A 79 -3.54 13.40 29.81
C ASP A 79 -4.50 12.20 29.64
N TRP A 80 -4.53 11.33 30.63
CA TRP A 80 -5.43 10.19 30.60
C TRP A 80 -6.86 10.59 31.01
N PRO A 81 -7.88 10.13 30.29
CA PRO A 81 -9.27 10.45 30.61
C PRO A 81 -9.66 9.84 31.95
N SER A 82 -10.38 10.60 32.74
CA SER A 82 -10.90 10.17 34.07
C SER A 82 -12.00 9.08 33.95
N THR A 83 -12.71 9.07 32.81
CA THR A 83 -13.78 8.10 32.52
C THR A 83 -13.57 7.49 31.15
N ILE A 84 -13.63 6.18 31.07
CA ILE A 84 -13.51 5.43 29.81
C ILE A 84 -14.87 4.80 29.49
N VAL A 85 -15.47 5.22 28.37
CA VAL A 85 -16.68 4.60 27.83
C VAL A 85 -16.26 3.39 26.98
N TRP A 86 -16.47 2.19 27.51
CA TRP A 86 -16.05 0.95 26.84
C TRP A 86 -16.92 0.58 25.64
N ALA A 87 -18.21 0.91 25.68
CA ALA A 87 -19.15 0.66 24.60
C ALA A 87 -20.31 1.66 24.69
N THR A 88 -20.76 2.17 23.55
CA THR A 88 -21.96 3.02 23.44
C THR A 88 -23.22 2.16 23.24
N SER A 89 -23.08 0.95 22.73
CA SER A 89 -24.15 -0.01 22.53
C SER A 89 -23.72 -1.41 23.01
N PRO A 90 -24.59 -2.16 23.70
CA PRO A 90 -24.28 -3.51 24.17
C PRO A 90 -23.94 -4.48 23.03
N VAL A 91 -24.41 -4.23 21.80
CA VAL A 91 -24.12 -5.06 20.62
C VAL A 91 -22.65 -4.94 20.17
N GLN A 92 -21.96 -3.88 20.52
CA GLN A 92 -20.53 -3.70 20.18
C GLN A 92 -19.64 -4.72 20.90
N ILE A 93 -20.02 -5.15 22.11
CA ILE A 93 -19.22 -6.07 22.91
C ILE A 93 -19.06 -7.44 22.22
N PRO A 94 -20.14 -8.14 21.81
CA PRO A 94 -19.99 -9.41 21.12
C PRO A 94 -19.26 -9.27 19.78
N ILE A 95 -19.43 -8.19 19.04
CA ILE A 95 -18.68 -7.94 17.80
C ILE A 95 -17.18 -7.81 18.10
N ALA A 96 -16.80 -7.03 19.11
CA ALA A 96 -15.41 -6.88 19.51
C ALA A 96 -14.79 -8.22 19.97
N ILE A 97 -15.55 -9.03 20.71
CA ILE A 97 -15.10 -10.38 21.13
C ILE A 97 -14.85 -11.27 19.92
N VAL A 98 -15.76 -11.29 18.94
CA VAL A 98 -15.59 -12.07 17.70
C VAL A 98 -14.36 -11.61 16.93
N MET A 99 -14.14 -10.29 16.80
CA MET A 99 -12.95 -9.72 16.16
C MET A 99 -11.66 -10.13 16.87
N ILE A 100 -11.61 -10.08 18.19
CA ILE A 100 -10.45 -10.51 18.98
C ILE A 100 -10.17 -12.00 18.79
N ILE A 101 -11.21 -12.83 18.86
CA ILE A 101 -11.08 -14.28 18.64
C ILE A 101 -10.57 -14.55 17.22
N ALA A 102 -11.12 -13.88 16.21
CA ALA A 102 -10.70 -14.04 14.83
C ALA A 102 -9.23 -13.59 14.62
N ALA A 103 -8.83 -12.46 15.21
CA ALA A 103 -7.45 -11.98 15.15
C ALA A 103 -6.46 -12.96 15.81
N VAL A 104 -6.78 -13.49 16.99
CA VAL A 104 -5.95 -14.49 17.68
C VAL A 104 -5.91 -15.81 16.91
N ALA A 105 -7.04 -16.24 16.33
CA ALA A 105 -7.09 -17.44 15.51
C ALA A 105 -6.28 -17.29 14.22
N ALA A 106 -6.26 -16.10 13.60
CA ALA A 106 -5.45 -15.80 12.42
C ALA A 106 -3.95 -15.99 12.68
N LEU A 107 -3.45 -15.63 13.88
CA LEU A 107 -2.04 -15.86 14.26
C LEU A 107 -1.67 -17.35 14.36
N ARG A 108 -2.65 -18.23 14.56
CA ARG A 108 -2.48 -19.68 14.71
C ARG A 108 -2.89 -20.45 13.45
N ALA A 109 -3.38 -19.77 12.43
CA ALA A 109 -3.88 -20.39 11.21
C ALA A 109 -2.79 -21.22 10.51
N PRO A 110 -3.01 -22.51 10.25
CA PRO A 110 -2.05 -23.38 9.59
C PRO A 110 -1.95 -23.11 8.09
N THR A 111 -3.00 -22.51 7.49
CA THR A 111 -3.05 -22.22 6.06
C THR A 111 -3.24 -20.73 5.82
N ARG A 112 -2.69 -20.25 4.70
CA ARG A 112 -2.81 -18.84 4.29
C ARG A 112 -4.25 -18.43 4.07
N PHE A 113 -5.05 -19.34 3.49
CA PHE A 113 -6.47 -19.10 3.25
C PHE A 113 -7.23 -18.85 4.56
N GLN A 114 -7.05 -19.70 5.57
CA GLN A 114 -7.67 -19.51 6.87
C GLN A 114 -7.23 -18.19 7.52
N ALA A 115 -5.96 -17.83 7.44
CA ALA A 115 -5.47 -16.56 7.98
C ALA A 115 -6.18 -15.36 7.32
N VAL A 116 -6.32 -15.37 6.01
CA VAL A 116 -6.99 -14.28 5.26
C VAL A 116 -8.47 -14.19 5.60
N VAL A 117 -9.18 -15.32 5.64
CA VAL A 117 -10.62 -15.32 6.01
C VAL A 117 -10.82 -14.79 7.44
N LEU A 118 -9.97 -15.21 8.39
CA LEU A 118 -10.06 -14.74 9.77
C LEU A 118 -9.74 -13.25 9.91
N VAL A 119 -8.79 -12.73 9.13
CA VAL A 119 -8.54 -11.28 9.05
C VAL A 119 -9.76 -10.57 8.45
N GLY A 120 -10.38 -11.12 7.42
CA GLY A 120 -11.62 -10.59 6.85
C GLY A 120 -12.77 -10.47 7.87
N VAL A 121 -12.88 -11.41 8.80
CA VAL A 121 -13.86 -11.29 9.90
C VAL A 121 -13.62 -10.03 10.72
N THR A 122 -12.37 -9.62 10.94
CA THR A 122 -12.07 -8.36 11.66
C THR A 122 -12.48 -7.13 10.85
N GLY A 123 -12.30 -7.16 9.52
CA GLY A 123 -12.73 -6.08 8.63
C GLY A 123 -14.25 -5.91 8.57
N TYR A 124 -14.99 -7.00 8.44
CA TYR A 124 -16.46 -6.94 8.52
C TYR A 124 -16.98 -6.57 9.92
N GLY A 125 -16.28 -7.00 10.98
CA GLY A 125 -16.57 -6.53 12.33
C GLY A 125 -16.42 -5.02 12.47
N MET A 126 -15.39 -4.43 11.84
CA MET A 126 -15.21 -2.98 11.81
C MET A 126 -16.35 -2.29 11.05
N ALA A 127 -16.78 -2.84 9.91
CA ALA A 127 -17.94 -2.33 9.17
C ALA A 127 -19.21 -2.32 10.03
N ALA A 128 -19.44 -3.39 10.79
CA ALA A 128 -20.56 -3.47 11.71
C ALA A 128 -20.49 -2.43 12.84
N ILE A 129 -19.28 -2.17 13.38
CA ILE A 129 -19.07 -1.11 14.38
C ILE A 129 -19.37 0.26 13.79
N PHE A 130 -18.92 0.57 12.56
CA PHE A 130 -19.25 1.82 11.88
C PHE A 130 -20.77 2.00 11.69
N ALA A 131 -21.47 0.95 11.29
CA ALA A 131 -22.93 0.99 11.18
C ALA A 131 -23.61 1.28 12.52
N LEU A 132 -23.15 0.68 13.61
CA LEU A 132 -23.68 0.92 14.96
C LEU A 132 -23.39 2.32 15.49
N HIS A 133 -22.34 2.98 14.99
CA HIS A 133 -22.04 4.37 15.29
C HIS A 133 -22.76 5.38 14.39
N GLY A 134 -23.68 4.94 13.54
CA GLY A 134 -24.42 5.82 12.65
C GLY A 134 -23.59 6.37 11.48
N ALA A 135 -22.58 5.62 11.06
CA ALA A 135 -21.74 5.96 9.91
C ALA A 135 -21.95 4.96 8.75
N PRO A 136 -23.11 4.99 8.07
CA PRO A 136 -23.46 3.99 7.04
C PRO A 136 -22.55 4.04 5.82
N ASP A 137 -22.07 5.22 5.41
CA ASP A 137 -21.14 5.36 4.28
C ASP A 137 -19.80 4.68 4.58
N LEU A 138 -19.24 4.88 5.78
CA LEU A 138 -18.03 4.19 6.20
C LEU A 138 -18.23 2.68 6.32
N ALA A 139 -19.39 2.24 6.82
CA ALA A 139 -19.73 0.81 6.92
C ALA A 139 -19.79 0.16 5.53
N LEU A 140 -20.46 0.81 4.58
CA LEU A 140 -20.58 0.34 3.20
C LEU A 140 -19.21 0.25 2.52
N THR A 141 -18.43 1.32 2.61
CA THR A 141 -17.08 1.37 2.03
C THR A 141 -16.18 0.30 2.62
N GLN A 142 -16.17 0.15 3.95
CA GLN A 142 -15.37 -0.89 4.62
C GLN A 142 -15.78 -2.29 4.17
N ALA A 143 -17.08 -2.58 4.05
CA ALA A 143 -17.56 -3.88 3.59
C ALA A 143 -17.18 -4.16 2.13
N LEU A 144 -17.28 -3.17 1.25
CA LEU A 144 -16.88 -3.30 -0.16
C LEU A 144 -15.38 -3.52 -0.30
N VAL A 145 -14.56 -2.71 0.35
CA VAL A 145 -13.09 -2.82 0.33
C VAL A 145 -12.66 -4.18 0.88
N GLU A 146 -13.25 -4.63 2.00
CA GLU A 146 -12.94 -5.94 2.58
C GLU A 146 -13.29 -7.07 1.61
N THR A 147 -14.44 -7.01 0.97
CA THR A 147 -14.87 -8.01 -0.02
C THR A 147 -13.88 -8.09 -1.20
N ILE A 148 -13.51 -6.94 -1.78
CA ILE A 148 -12.58 -6.89 -2.91
C ILE A 148 -11.20 -7.41 -2.47
N THR A 149 -10.75 -7.01 -1.29
CA THR A 149 -9.46 -7.42 -0.71
C THR A 149 -9.44 -8.93 -0.47
N LEU A 150 -10.48 -9.52 0.10
CA LEU A 150 -10.61 -10.97 0.28
C LEU A 150 -10.54 -11.71 -1.05
N ILE A 151 -11.30 -11.27 -2.06
CA ILE A 151 -11.28 -11.87 -3.40
C ILE A 151 -9.87 -11.79 -3.99
N ALA A 152 -9.22 -10.63 -3.93
CA ALA A 152 -7.86 -10.42 -4.44
C ALA A 152 -6.86 -11.35 -3.74
N PHE A 153 -6.90 -11.45 -2.41
CA PHE A 153 -6.03 -12.34 -1.65
C PHE A 153 -6.28 -13.81 -1.98
N VAL A 154 -7.54 -14.25 -2.09
CA VAL A 154 -7.87 -15.64 -2.46
C VAL A 154 -7.30 -15.97 -3.85
N LEU A 155 -7.42 -15.06 -4.82
CA LEU A 155 -6.87 -15.25 -6.16
C LEU A 155 -5.34 -15.36 -6.16
N VAL A 156 -4.65 -14.56 -5.34
CA VAL A 156 -3.18 -14.59 -5.20
C VAL A 156 -2.73 -15.85 -4.46
N ILE A 157 -3.37 -16.17 -3.33
CA ILE A 157 -3.00 -17.31 -2.47
C ILE A 157 -3.15 -18.64 -3.21
N ARG A 158 -4.10 -18.74 -4.14
CA ARG A 158 -4.28 -19.92 -4.98
C ARG A 158 -3.01 -20.35 -5.71
N ARG A 159 -2.10 -19.41 -5.99
CA ARG A 159 -0.81 -19.65 -6.68
C ARG A 159 0.36 -19.88 -5.71
N LEU A 160 0.14 -19.74 -4.41
CA LEU A 160 1.17 -19.89 -3.38
C LEU A 160 1.03 -21.25 -2.67
N PRO A 161 2.11 -21.76 -2.05
CA PRO A 161 2.05 -22.95 -1.21
C PRO A 161 0.98 -22.77 -0.11
N GLN A 162 0.09 -23.74 0.05
CA GLN A 162 -1.06 -23.63 0.97
C GLN A 162 -0.62 -23.49 2.44
N ARG A 163 0.43 -24.19 2.84
CA ARG A 163 0.88 -24.19 4.23
C ARG A 163 1.93 -23.10 4.49
N ILE A 164 1.85 -22.52 5.68
CA ILE A 164 2.85 -21.57 6.18
C ILE A 164 3.99 -22.42 6.76
N SER A 165 5.04 -22.69 5.98
CA SER A 165 6.12 -23.63 6.36
C SER A 165 7.24 -23.04 7.20
N ALA A 166 7.32 -21.73 7.38
CA ALA A 166 8.41 -21.10 8.10
C ALA A 166 8.20 -21.15 9.62
N ARG A 167 8.75 -22.18 10.28
CA ARG A 167 8.92 -22.19 11.74
C ARG A 167 10.01 -21.20 12.14
N SER A 168 9.62 -20.01 12.56
CA SER A 168 10.55 -19.06 13.22
C SER A 168 11.07 -19.63 14.54
N SER A 169 12.33 -19.32 14.88
CA SER A 169 12.90 -19.67 16.17
C SER A 169 12.08 -19.05 17.33
N ARG A 170 12.16 -19.63 18.52
CA ARG A 170 11.43 -19.13 19.70
C ARG A 170 11.77 -17.67 20.00
N LYS A 171 13.04 -17.29 19.87
CA LYS A 171 13.51 -15.90 20.08
C LYS A 171 12.84 -14.92 19.12
N VAL A 172 12.78 -15.25 17.83
CA VAL A 172 12.14 -14.41 16.82
C VAL A 172 10.63 -14.26 17.06
N ARG A 173 9.97 -15.33 17.52
CA ARG A 173 8.53 -15.26 17.87
C ARG A 173 8.28 -14.35 19.06
N ILE A 174 9.11 -14.42 20.09
CA ILE A 174 8.99 -13.55 21.27
C ILE A 174 9.19 -12.08 20.86
N VAL A 175 10.24 -11.77 20.07
CA VAL A 175 10.50 -10.40 19.61
C VAL A 175 9.31 -9.87 18.81
N ARG A 176 8.77 -10.65 17.89
CA ARG A 176 7.58 -10.27 17.12
C ARG A 176 6.34 -10.06 18.01
N ALA A 177 6.16 -10.90 19.01
CA ALA A 177 5.07 -10.75 19.98
C ALA A 177 5.23 -9.47 20.82
N LEU A 178 6.43 -9.16 21.29
CA LEU A 178 6.71 -7.93 22.04
C LEU A 178 6.45 -6.68 21.19
N ILE A 179 6.90 -6.67 19.92
CA ILE A 179 6.64 -5.57 19.00
C ILE A 179 5.11 -5.43 18.79
N GLY A 180 4.41 -6.53 18.53
CA GLY A 180 2.95 -6.50 18.30
C GLY A 180 2.18 -6.01 19.53
N VAL A 181 2.55 -6.46 20.72
CA VAL A 181 1.96 -5.97 21.98
C VAL A 181 2.27 -4.49 22.20
N GLY A 182 3.53 -4.08 21.96
CA GLY A 182 3.92 -2.67 22.06
C GLY A 182 3.10 -1.75 21.15
N VAL A 183 2.95 -2.12 19.87
CA VAL A 183 2.10 -1.39 18.90
C VAL A 183 0.64 -1.37 19.37
N GLY A 184 0.10 -2.53 19.78
CA GLY A 184 -1.28 -2.62 20.25
C GLY A 184 -1.56 -1.74 21.45
N LEU A 185 -0.67 -1.72 22.44
CA LEU A 185 -0.80 -0.87 23.62
C LEU A 185 -0.64 0.62 23.28
N SER A 186 0.31 0.97 22.43
CA SER A 186 0.52 2.36 22.00
C SER A 186 -0.70 2.91 21.23
N LEU A 187 -1.18 2.16 20.23
CA LEU A 187 -2.35 2.59 19.45
C LEU A 187 -3.64 2.55 20.27
N GLY A 188 -3.82 1.51 21.10
CA GLY A 188 -4.95 1.43 22.02
C GLY A 188 -4.97 2.57 23.04
N GLY A 189 -3.81 2.89 23.65
CA GLY A 189 -3.66 4.04 24.54
C GLY A 189 -3.96 5.37 23.84
N ALA A 190 -3.43 5.56 22.62
CA ALA A 190 -3.72 6.75 21.84
C ALA A 190 -5.22 6.89 21.53
N ALA A 191 -5.90 5.79 21.19
CA ALA A 191 -7.34 5.80 20.96
C ALA A 191 -8.12 6.18 22.22
N VAL A 192 -7.73 5.66 23.39
CA VAL A 192 -8.38 5.99 24.67
C VAL A 192 -8.21 7.48 25.00
N ILE A 193 -6.99 8.01 24.84
CA ILE A 193 -6.76 9.46 25.08
C ILE A 193 -7.54 10.31 24.07
N ALA A 194 -7.51 9.94 22.78
CA ALA A 194 -8.22 10.67 21.72
C ALA A 194 -9.74 10.74 21.97
N LEU A 195 -10.33 9.68 22.51
CA LEU A 195 -11.75 9.66 22.90
C LEU A 195 -12.04 10.59 24.07
N GLY A 196 -11.12 10.72 25.02
CA GLY A 196 -11.24 11.61 26.19
C GLY A 196 -10.86 13.07 25.93
N ALA A 197 -10.09 13.35 24.88
CA ALA A 197 -9.56 14.68 24.56
C ALA A 197 -10.58 15.63 23.89
N ARG A 198 -11.82 15.21 23.70
CA ARG A 198 -12.89 16.02 23.09
C ARG A 198 -13.46 17.01 24.11
N VAL A 199 -12.74 18.10 24.39
CA VAL A 199 -13.16 19.17 25.32
C VAL A 199 -13.86 20.34 24.63
N ALA A 200 -13.63 20.53 23.33
CA ALA A 200 -14.28 21.57 22.53
C ALA A 200 -15.57 21.05 21.90
N GLU A 201 -16.53 21.93 21.66
CA GLU A 201 -17.73 21.58 20.91
C GLU A 201 -17.36 21.13 19.51
N PRO A 202 -17.75 19.91 19.09
CA PRO A 202 -17.35 19.38 17.79
C PRO A 202 -18.03 20.16 16.65
N ILE A 203 -17.24 20.57 15.67
CA ILE A 203 -17.73 21.27 14.47
C ILE A 203 -18.77 20.42 13.69
N SER A 204 -18.75 19.10 13.89
CA SER A 204 -19.69 18.17 13.28
C SER A 204 -21.15 18.44 13.63
N LEU A 205 -21.42 19.13 14.73
CA LEU A 205 -22.80 19.53 15.11
C LEU A 205 -23.39 20.56 14.13
N LYS A 206 -22.55 21.35 13.47
CA LYS A 206 -22.98 22.35 12.45
C LYS A 206 -23.10 21.77 11.04
N LEU A 207 -22.50 20.58 10.80
CA LEU A 207 -22.46 20.00 9.47
C LEU A 207 -23.83 19.59 8.90
N PRO A 208 -24.79 19.05 9.69
CA PRO A 208 -26.11 18.71 9.17
C PRO A 208 -26.87 19.93 8.64
N GLU A 209 -26.81 21.05 9.35
CA GLU A 209 -27.44 22.31 8.91
C GLU A 209 -26.78 22.85 7.65
N LEU A 210 -25.44 22.86 7.61
CA LEU A 210 -24.69 23.30 6.42
C LEU A 210 -24.93 22.41 5.21
N ALA A 211 -25.05 21.11 5.41
CA ALA A 211 -25.32 20.17 4.33
C ALA A 211 -26.68 20.40 3.69
N VAL A 212 -27.73 20.62 4.51
CA VAL A 212 -29.08 20.83 3.99
C VAL A 212 -29.23 22.22 3.41
N ASN A 213 -28.81 23.27 4.12
CA ASN A 213 -29.06 24.66 3.73
C ASN A 213 -28.04 25.17 2.69
N GLY A 214 -26.79 24.73 2.75
CA GLY A 214 -25.72 25.15 1.84
C GLY A 214 -25.48 24.20 0.69
N GLY A 215 -25.44 22.91 0.98
CA GLY A 215 -25.14 21.86 0.00
C GLY A 215 -26.37 21.20 -0.60
N HIS A 216 -27.59 21.56 -0.15
CA HIS A 216 -28.86 21.04 -0.68
C HIS A 216 -28.99 19.53 -0.70
N GLY A 217 -28.30 18.82 0.22
CA GLY A 217 -28.32 17.37 0.33
C GLY A 217 -28.48 16.88 1.77
N TYR A 218 -29.11 15.72 1.92
CA TYR A 218 -29.34 15.11 3.25
C TYR A 218 -28.19 14.19 3.69
N ASN A 219 -27.37 13.73 2.77
CA ASN A 219 -26.17 12.96 3.10
C ASN A 219 -25.02 13.90 3.48
N VAL A 220 -24.85 14.14 4.78
CA VAL A 220 -23.85 15.06 5.32
C VAL A 220 -22.44 14.69 4.86
N VAL A 221 -22.09 13.39 4.82
CA VAL A 221 -20.76 12.91 4.42
C VAL A 221 -20.49 13.24 2.97
N ASN A 222 -21.44 12.93 2.07
CA ASN A 222 -21.30 13.18 0.65
C ASN A 222 -21.20 14.68 0.36
N VAL A 223 -22.10 15.50 0.94
CA VAL A 223 -22.07 16.97 0.78
C VAL A 223 -20.74 17.55 1.25
N MET A 224 -20.21 17.07 2.37
CA MET A 224 -18.89 17.49 2.86
C MET A 224 -17.79 17.20 1.86
N LEU A 225 -17.76 15.99 1.30
CA LEU A 225 -16.70 15.54 0.40
C LEU A 225 -16.79 16.18 -0.99
N VAL A 226 -18.00 16.48 -1.47
CA VAL A 226 -18.22 16.98 -2.84
C VAL A 226 -18.27 18.50 -2.89
N ASP A 227 -19.05 19.14 -1.98
CA ASP A 227 -19.30 20.58 -2.05
C ASP A 227 -18.40 21.38 -1.10
N ILE A 228 -18.31 20.98 0.17
CA ILE A 228 -17.63 21.80 1.19
C ILE A 228 -16.12 21.55 1.18
N ARG A 229 -15.69 20.30 1.03
CA ARG A 229 -14.30 19.88 1.02
C ARG A 229 -13.93 19.08 -0.23
N GLY A 230 -14.32 19.56 -1.40
CA GLY A 230 -14.07 18.90 -2.69
C GLY A 230 -12.59 18.54 -2.96
N TRP A 231 -11.63 19.16 -2.27
CA TRP A 231 -10.21 18.80 -2.30
C TRP A 231 -9.96 17.37 -1.79
N ASP A 232 -10.72 16.89 -0.83
CA ASP A 232 -10.54 15.54 -0.29
C ASP A 232 -10.83 14.51 -1.38
N THR A 233 -11.95 14.67 -2.08
CA THR A 233 -12.32 13.80 -3.22
C THR A 233 -11.33 13.91 -4.38
N LEU A 234 -10.82 15.10 -4.68
CA LEU A 234 -9.80 15.27 -5.70
C LEU A 234 -8.50 14.54 -5.33
N GLY A 235 -8.11 14.57 -4.05
CA GLY A 235 -6.98 13.83 -3.52
C GLY A 235 -7.16 12.31 -3.65
N GLU A 236 -8.33 11.80 -3.31
CA GLU A 236 -8.69 10.38 -3.43
C GLU A 236 -8.65 9.90 -4.89
N LEU A 237 -9.24 10.66 -5.82
CA LEU A 237 -9.18 10.36 -7.25
C LEU A 237 -7.75 10.37 -7.78
N SER A 238 -6.90 11.28 -7.31
CA SER A 238 -5.50 11.35 -7.69
C SER A 238 -4.71 10.12 -7.21
N VAL A 239 -4.99 9.63 -6.00
CA VAL A 239 -4.38 8.40 -5.46
C VAL A 239 -4.85 7.17 -6.24
N ILE A 240 -6.13 7.07 -6.58
CA ILE A 240 -6.66 5.97 -7.40
C ILE A 240 -6.01 5.97 -8.79
N LEU A 241 -5.87 7.13 -9.43
CA LEU A 241 -5.20 7.28 -10.71
C LEU A 241 -3.72 6.85 -10.63
N ALA A 242 -3.00 7.27 -9.58
CA ALA A 242 -1.62 6.88 -9.35
C ALA A 242 -1.50 5.36 -9.14
N ALA A 243 -2.38 4.76 -8.33
CA ALA A 243 -2.42 3.32 -8.09
C ALA A 243 -2.72 2.55 -9.38
N ALA A 244 -3.73 2.97 -10.16
CA ALA A 244 -4.08 2.36 -11.44
C ALA A 244 -2.91 2.43 -12.44
N THR A 245 -2.22 3.58 -12.51
CA THR A 245 -1.02 3.76 -13.34
C THR A 245 0.12 2.85 -12.89
N GLY A 246 0.33 2.72 -11.57
CA GLY A 246 1.32 1.80 -10.99
C GLY A 246 1.03 0.35 -11.34
N VAL A 247 -0.21 -0.10 -11.17
CA VAL A 247 -0.64 -1.46 -11.55
C VAL A 247 -0.48 -1.68 -13.04
N ALA A 248 -0.92 -0.74 -13.88
CA ALA A 248 -0.75 -0.82 -15.33
C ALA A 248 0.73 -0.95 -15.71
N SER A 249 1.61 -0.14 -15.11
CA SER A 249 3.06 -0.20 -15.37
C SER A 249 3.67 -1.56 -15.01
N LEU A 250 3.24 -2.18 -13.92
CA LEU A 250 3.68 -3.51 -13.51
C LEU A 250 3.18 -4.60 -14.47
N VAL A 251 1.92 -4.53 -14.89
CA VAL A 251 1.33 -5.49 -15.84
C VAL A 251 2.03 -5.39 -17.19
N PHE A 252 2.25 -4.17 -17.71
CA PHE A 252 2.93 -3.96 -18.99
C PHE A 252 4.43 -4.24 -18.93
N ARG A 253 5.09 -4.07 -17.77
CA ARG A 253 6.50 -4.42 -17.61
C ARG A 253 6.74 -5.92 -17.70
N SER A 254 5.83 -6.73 -17.20
CA SER A 254 5.96 -8.22 -17.29
C SER A 254 5.90 -8.73 -18.73
N THR A 255 5.30 -7.97 -19.64
CA THR A 255 5.25 -8.30 -21.08
C THR A 255 6.49 -7.82 -21.85
N ARG A 256 7.25 -6.86 -21.31
CA ARG A 256 8.57 -6.47 -21.81
C ARG A 256 9.68 -7.34 -21.20
N GLY A 257 9.48 -8.66 -21.16
CA GLY A 257 10.35 -9.60 -20.47
C GLY A 257 11.82 -9.42 -20.84
N ASP A 258 12.69 -9.27 -19.84
CA ASP A 258 14.15 -9.32 -19.94
C ASP A 258 14.68 -10.67 -20.44
N ASN A 259 13.80 -11.62 -20.74
CA ASN A 259 14.08 -12.96 -21.25
C ASN A 259 13.72 -13.15 -22.73
N LEU A 260 13.48 -12.08 -23.48
CA LEU A 260 13.45 -12.24 -24.94
C LEU A 260 14.87 -12.54 -25.40
N PRO A 261 15.13 -13.76 -25.98
CA PRO A 261 16.37 -13.99 -26.69
C PRO A 261 16.50 -12.82 -27.67
N LYS A 262 17.72 -12.27 -27.81
CA LYS A 262 18.01 -11.17 -28.73
C LYS A 262 17.66 -11.63 -30.15
N LEU A 263 16.36 -11.58 -30.47
CA LEU A 263 15.87 -11.88 -31.81
C LEU A 263 16.42 -10.79 -32.73
N SER A 264 17.01 -11.20 -33.83
CA SER A 264 17.41 -10.25 -34.84
C SER A 264 16.24 -9.35 -35.18
N ARG A 265 16.49 -8.07 -35.42
CA ARG A 265 15.43 -7.07 -35.74
C ARG A 265 14.46 -7.56 -36.84
N GLN A 266 14.95 -8.46 -37.70
CA GLN A 266 14.19 -9.09 -38.78
C GLN A 266 13.16 -10.10 -38.27
N ALA A 267 13.52 -10.95 -37.29
CA ALA A 267 12.61 -11.93 -36.70
C ALA A 267 11.56 -11.28 -35.82
N ALA A 268 11.88 -10.15 -35.14
CA ALA A 268 10.92 -9.36 -34.38
C ALA A 268 9.88 -8.68 -35.29
N ARG A 269 10.30 -8.14 -36.44
CA ARG A 269 9.39 -7.55 -37.44
C ARG A 269 8.47 -8.60 -38.08
N SER A 270 8.99 -9.79 -38.38
CA SER A 270 8.21 -10.89 -38.92
C SER A 270 7.11 -11.34 -37.96
N ARG A 271 7.42 -11.49 -36.67
CA ARG A 271 6.41 -11.88 -35.65
C ARG A 271 5.36 -10.79 -35.41
N VAL A 272 5.74 -9.52 -35.39
CA VAL A 272 4.78 -8.41 -35.28
C VAL A 272 3.87 -8.37 -36.50
N HIS A 273 4.42 -8.59 -37.69
CA HIS A 273 3.62 -8.63 -38.94
C HIS A 273 2.66 -9.83 -38.98
N GLU A 274 3.12 -11.00 -38.56
CA GLU A 274 2.30 -12.22 -38.46
C GLU A 274 1.19 -12.06 -37.38
N HIS A 275 1.52 -11.41 -36.24
CA HIS A 275 0.53 -11.11 -35.20
C HIS A 275 -0.53 -10.11 -35.67
N LEU A 276 -0.13 -9.08 -36.42
CA LEU A 276 -1.05 -8.10 -37.00
C LEU A 276 -1.93 -8.73 -38.09
N LEU A 277 -1.41 -9.65 -38.88
CA LEU A 277 -2.21 -10.38 -39.88
C LEU A 277 -3.22 -11.32 -39.23
N ARG A 278 -2.86 -11.98 -38.12
CA ARG A 278 -3.81 -12.82 -37.35
C ARG A 278 -4.91 -12.02 -36.69
N VAL A 279 -4.60 -10.81 -36.22
CA VAL A 279 -5.60 -9.90 -35.64
C VAL A 279 -6.57 -9.35 -36.69
N ALA A 280 -6.16 -9.36 -37.95
CA ALA A 280 -6.96 -8.86 -39.06
C ALA A 280 -7.82 -9.92 -39.76
N ASP A 281 -7.75 -11.19 -39.35
CA ASP A 281 -8.56 -12.25 -39.94
C ASP A 281 -9.94 -12.32 -39.26
N PRO A 282 -11.02 -11.88 -39.93
CA PRO A 282 -12.34 -11.88 -39.35
C PRO A 282 -12.96 -13.28 -39.16
N ASN A 283 -12.30 -14.32 -39.70
CA ASN A 283 -12.79 -15.70 -39.67
C ASN A 283 -12.09 -16.58 -38.63
N ASP A 284 -11.11 -16.05 -37.87
CA ASP A 284 -10.48 -16.81 -36.80
C ASP A 284 -11.39 -16.88 -35.58
N SER A 285 -12.23 -17.90 -35.57
CA SER A 285 -13.20 -18.17 -34.48
C SER A 285 -12.53 -18.54 -33.14
N THR A 286 -11.20 -18.69 -33.09
CA THR A 286 -10.44 -18.94 -31.87
C THR A 286 -10.19 -17.65 -31.04
N GLU A 287 -10.29 -16.47 -31.66
CA GLU A 287 -10.24 -15.20 -30.97
C GLU A 287 -11.65 -14.67 -30.67
N ARG A 288 -12.43 -15.38 -29.89
CA ARG A 288 -13.55 -14.74 -29.20
C ARG A 288 -12.98 -13.62 -28.33
N GLY A 289 -13.17 -12.39 -28.83
CA GLY A 289 -12.54 -11.20 -28.31
C GLY A 289 -12.59 -11.14 -26.80
N THR A 290 -11.44 -11.11 -26.16
CA THR A 290 -11.33 -10.87 -24.74
C THR A 290 -11.87 -9.47 -24.45
N TRP A 291 -12.90 -9.40 -23.64
CA TRP A 291 -13.54 -8.14 -23.24
C TRP A 291 -12.59 -7.19 -22.51
N LEU A 292 -11.63 -7.73 -21.81
CA LEU A 292 -10.59 -6.97 -21.12
C LEU A 292 -9.43 -6.70 -22.09
N LEU A 293 -9.17 -5.45 -22.40
CA LEU A 293 -8.05 -5.03 -23.27
C LEU A 293 -6.72 -5.65 -22.84
N ALA A 294 -6.49 -5.74 -21.51
CA ALA A 294 -5.33 -6.40 -20.91
C ALA A 294 -5.34 -7.92 -21.12
N GLY A 295 -6.50 -8.55 -21.29
CA GLY A 295 -6.63 -9.97 -21.54
C GLY A 295 -6.06 -10.41 -22.91
N ARG A 296 -6.01 -9.49 -23.88
CA ARG A 296 -5.44 -9.76 -25.22
C ARG A 296 -3.92 -10.01 -25.19
N HIS A 297 -3.25 -9.50 -24.15
CA HIS A 297 -1.79 -9.62 -23.98
C HIS A 297 -1.37 -10.79 -23.07
N LEU A 298 -2.33 -11.49 -22.46
CA LEU A 298 -2.07 -12.64 -21.60
C LEU A 298 -2.17 -13.94 -22.42
N ALA A 299 -1.20 -14.83 -22.24
CA ALA A 299 -1.27 -16.18 -22.81
C ALA A 299 -2.57 -16.88 -22.36
N PRO A 300 -3.25 -17.66 -23.24
CA PRO A 300 -4.53 -18.31 -22.93
C PRO A 300 -4.51 -19.13 -21.63
N GLU A 301 -3.37 -19.75 -21.32
CA GLU A 301 -3.14 -20.56 -20.10
C GLU A 301 -3.13 -19.74 -18.80
N ARG A 302 -2.94 -18.42 -18.89
CA ARG A 302 -2.91 -17.51 -17.75
C ARG A 302 -4.22 -16.75 -17.55
N ARG A 303 -5.17 -16.93 -18.45
CA ARG A 303 -6.50 -16.32 -18.36
C ARG A 303 -7.35 -17.06 -17.33
N SER A 304 -7.95 -16.34 -16.41
CA SER A 304 -8.95 -16.91 -15.51
C SER A 304 -10.31 -16.82 -16.17
N ILE A 305 -10.79 -17.92 -16.76
CA ILE A 305 -12.12 -18.01 -17.38
C ILE A 305 -13.21 -17.60 -16.37
N ILE A 306 -13.05 -18.01 -15.11
CA ILE A 306 -13.99 -17.66 -14.05
C ILE A 306 -14.06 -16.14 -13.86
N LEU A 307 -12.90 -15.45 -13.80
CA LEU A 307 -12.86 -14.01 -13.66
C LEU A 307 -13.49 -13.31 -14.87
N GLU A 308 -13.22 -13.80 -16.07
CA GLU A 308 -13.77 -13.25 -17.30
C GLU A 308 -15.29 -13.36 -17.34
N VAL A 309 -15.85 -14.52 -16.96
CA VAL A 309 -17.29 -14.76 -16.87
C VAL A 309 -17.94 -13.89 -15.79
N VAL A 310 -17.33 -13.82 -14.60
CA VAL A 310 -17.83 -13.02 -13.48
C VAL A 310 -17.83 -11.54 -13.85
N VAL A 311 -16.74 -11.03 -14.40
CA VAL A 311 -16.67 -9.62 -14.83
C VAL A 311 -17.72 -9.33 -15.90
N ARG A 312 -17.87 -10.22 -16.88
CA ARG A 312 -18.87 -10.05 -17.95
C ARG A 312 -20.30 -10.04 -17.42
N LEU A 313 -20.59 -10.89 -16.44
CA LEU A 313 -21.93 -11.00 -15.84
C LEU A 313 -22.26 -9.80 -14.95
N ILE A 314 -21.30 -9.39 -14.10
CA ILE A 314 -21.52 -8.40 -13.05
C ILE A 314 -21.25 -6.97 -13.54
N PHE A 315 -20.44 -6.78 -14.60
CA PHE A 315 -20.01 -5.47 -15.06
C PHE A 315 -21.18 -4.50 -15.33
N HIS A 316 -22.22 -4.95 -16.01
CA HIS A 316 -23.38 -4.13 -16.29
C HIS A 316 -24.16 -3.76 -15.02
N ALA A 317 -24.29 -4.71 -14.10
CA ALA A 317 -24.93 -4.47 -12.81
C ALA A 317 -24.11 -3.48 -11.96
N LEU A 318 -22.78 -3.58 -11.98
CA LEU A 318 -21.91 -2.64 -11.29
C LEU A 318 -22.00 -1.22 -11.87
N ILE A 319 -22.06 -1.06 -13.20
CA ILE A 319 -22.27 0.25 -13.83
C ILE A 319 -23.61 0.84 -13.41
N LEU A 320 -24.69 0.06 -13.49
CA LEU A 320 -26.02 0.53 -13.08
C LEU A 320 -26.04 0.93 -11.60
N LEU A 321 -25.43 0.12 -10.75
CA LEU A 321 -25.30 0.42 -9.32
C LEU A 321 -24.49 1.69 -9.09
N SER A 322 -23.37 1.87 -9.80
CA SER A 322 -22.53 3.07 -9.71
C SER A 322 -23.28 4.32 -10.10
N ILE A 323 -24.03 4.29 -11.21
CA ILE A 323 -24.89 5.40 -11.65
C ILE A 323 -25.99 5.66 -10.60
N TYR A 324 -26.62 4.62 -10.08
CA TYR A 324 -27.64 4.74 -9.04
C TYR A 324 -27.06 5.43 -7.79
N LEU A 325 -25.92 4.96 -7.29
CA LEU A 325 -25.25 5.53 -6.12
C LEU A 325 -24.81 6.98 -6.36
N LEU A 326 -24.34 7.29 -7.57
CA LEU A 326 -23.98 8.66 -7.94
C LEU A 326 -25.17 9.60 -7.87
N LEU A 327 -26.32 9.19 -8.39
CA LEU A 327 -27.53 10.03 -8.42
C LEU A 327 -28.23 10.14 -7.06
N THR A 328 -28.16 9.10 -6.24
CA THR A 328 -28.82 9.06 -4.92
C THR A 328 -27.93 9.52 -3.76
N GLY A 329 -26.62 9.49 -3.93
CA GLY A 329 -25.65 9.69 -2.86
C GLY A 329 -25.68 11.09 -2.22
N HIS A 330 -26.25 12.09 -2.89
CA HIS A 330 -26.41 13.41 -2.26
C HIS A 330 -27.43 13.41 -1.12
N ASN A 331 -28.39 12.48 -1.15
CA ASN A 331 -29.43 12.35 -0.14
C ASN A 331 -29.37 11.05 0.66
N THR A 332 -28.75 10.00 0.10
CA THR A 332 -28.63 8.65 0.70
C THR A 332 -27.18 8.19 0.76
N PRO A 333 -26.85 7.18 1.57
CA PRO A 333 -25.50 6.64 1.68
C PRO A 333 -24.96 6.14 0.32
N GLY A 334 -23.65 6.32 0.08
CA GLY A 334 -22.90 5.69 -0.98
C GLY A 334 -22.42 6.57 -2.13
N GLY A 335 -22.97 7.76 -2.32
CA GLY A 335 -22.70 8.58 -3.51
C GLY A 335 -21.27 9.09 -3.64
N GLY A 336 -20.59 9.38 -2.57
CA GLY A 336 -19.20 9.88 -2.59
C GLY A 336 -18.16 8.85 -3.01
N PHE A 337 -18.54 7.56 -3.07
CA PHE A 337 -17.65 6.43 -3.39
C PHE A 337 -18.06 5.68 -4.67
N ALA A 338 -19.11 6.12 -5.34
CA ALA A 338 -19.53 5.57 -6.61
C ALA A 338 -18.70 6.10 -7.76
#